data_31b0deac7b6ca49084b9a655afba4952
#
_entry.id   31b0deac7b6ca49084b9a655afba4952
#
_cell.length_a   1.000
_cell.length_b   1.000
_cell.length_c   1.000
_cell.angle_alpha   90.00
_cell.angle_beta   90.00
_cell.angle_gamma   90.00
#
_symmetry.space_group_name_H-M   'P 1'
#
loop_
_entity.id
_entity.type
_entity.pdbx_description
1 polymer ?
#
loop_
_entity_poly.entity_id
_entity_poly.type
_entity_poly.pdbx_seq_one_letter_code
_entity_poly.pdbx_strand_id
1 'polypeptide(L)'
;FPYHPKRKYTPCDAPKEKLFELRDYLGFSRNVIVQASCHGSDNAALVDALEAAGELARGVSVLSPDVTDDELKLLDDAGVRGVRFNFAKRLVDSTPKEVFIGLATRVKALGWHIVVYFESPDLQDLRPFLESLAEDQVVVVDHMGRPDVGLGVDSAEFEAFMRLLKQNPNIWTKVSCPERLTQQPPDYSD
;
A
#
# COMPACT_ATOMS: atom_id res chain seq x y z
N PHE A 1 -8.69 -0.54 18.77
CA PHE A 1 -8.62 0.73 18.02
C PHE A 1 -9.91 0.94 17.24
N PRO A 2 -10.46 2.17 17.16
CA PRO A 2 -11.70 2.44 16.46
C PRO A 2 -11.53 2.32 14.95
N TYR A 3 -12.60 1.89 14.27
CA TYR A 3 -12.66 1.95 12.82
C TYR A 3 -13.19 3.32 12.36
N HIS A 4 -12.72 3.76 11.20
CA HIS A 4 -13.20 5.00 10.61
C HIS A 4 -14.72 4.91 10.31
N PRO A 5 -15.52 5.94 10.64
CA PRO A 5 -16.99 5.89 10.47
C PRO A 5 -17.43 5.71 9.01
N LYS A 6 -16.65 6.21 8.06
CA LYS A 6 -16.93 6.08 6.61
C LYS A 6 -16.24 4.87 5.96
N ARG A 7 -15.76 3.89 6.74
CA ARG A 7 -15.14 2.69 6.17
C ARG A 7 -16.09 1.94 5.24
N LYS A 8 -15.52 1.34 4.21
CA LYS A 8 -16.30 0.57 3.22
C LYS A 8 -16.43 -0.92 3.60
N TYR A 9 -15.68 -1.40 4.60
CA TYR A 9 -15.73 -2.76 5.11
C TYR A 9 -15.34 -2.80 6.59
N THR A 10 -15.74 -3.87 7.26
CA THR A 10 -15.31 -4.16 8.64
C THR A 10 -14.62 -5.53 8.62
N PRO A 11 -13.29 -5.58 8.87
CA PRO A 11 -12.57 -6.85 8.91
C PRO A 11 -12.90 -7.65 10.17
N CYS A 12 -12.50 -8.93 10.18
CA CYS A 12 -12.39 -9.67 11.44
C CYS A 12 -11.26 -9.08 12.29
N ASP A 13 -11.34 -9.29 13.60
CA ASP A 13 -10.31 -8.82 14.51
C ASP A 13 -9.00 -9.58 14.31
N ALA A 14 -7.92 -8.81 14.12
CA ALA A 14 -6.59 -9.34 13.87
C ALA A 14 -5.55 -8.50 14.65
N PRO A 15 -5.40 -8.74 15.96
CA PRO A 15 -4.48 -7.98 16.79
C PRO A 15 -3.02 -8.26 16.42
N LYS A 16 -2.13 -7.34 16.82
CA LYS A 16 -0.70 -7.40 16.53
C LYS A 16 -0.03 -8.69 17.03
N GLU A 17 -0.50 -9.23 18.14
CA GLU A 17 0.00 -10.49 18.72
C GLU A 17 -0.15 -11.64 17.73
N LYS A 18 -1.30 -11.76 17.06
CA LYS A 18 -1.50 -12.78 16.01
C LYS A 18 -0.60 -12.56 14.79
N LEU A 19 -0.33 -11.31 14.43
CA LEU A 19 0.62 -11.01 13.35
C LEU A 19 2.03 -11.48 13.73
N PHE A 20 2.45 -11.24 14.97
CA PHE A 20 3.78 -11.64 15.42
C PHE A 20 3.91 -13.17 15.55
N GLU A 21 2.89 -13.85 16.08
CA GLU A 21 2.81 -15.31 16.11
C GLU A 21 2.91 -15.90 14.68
N LEU A 22 2.17 -15.34 13.72
CA LEU A 22 2.22 -15.77 12.32
C LEU A 22 3.60 -15.55 11.69
N ARG A 23 4.22 -14.37 11.93
CA ARG A 23 5.58 -14.08 11.49
C ARG A 23 6.56 -15.15 11.97
N ASP A 24 6.51 -15.43 13.28
CA ASP A 24 7.43 -16.37 13.93
C ASP A 24 7.17 -17.80 13.45
N TYR A 25 5.91 -18.21 13.31
CA TYR A 25 5.51 -19.50 12.76
C TYR A 25 6.01 -19.71 11.32
N LEU A 26 5.96 -18.67 10.48
CA LEU A 26 6.44 -18.75 9.10
C LEU A 26 7.97 -18.58 8.97
N GLY A 27 8.68 -18.28 10.06
CA GLY A 27 10.12 -18.11 10.07
C GLY A 27 10.60 -16.77 9.50
N PHE A 28 9.72 -15.75 9.39
CA PHE A 28 10.14 -14.42 8.99
C PHE A 28 10.77 -13.67 10.15
N SER A 29 11.84 -12.94 9.88
CA SER A 29 12.53 -12.13 10.90
C SER A 29 11.95 -10.74 11.07
N ARG A 30 11.19 -10.23 10.10
CA ARG A 30 10.69 -8.84 10.07
C ARG A 30 9.31 -8.74 9.43
N ASN A 31 8.57 -7.67 9.79
CA ASN A 31 7.30 -7.30 9.18
C ASN A 31 7.37 -5.93 8.50
N VAL A 32 6.58 -5.76 7.43
CA VAL A 32 6.12 -4.45 6.98
C VAL A 32 4.62 -4.37 7.25
N ILE A 33 4.23 -3.51 8.18
CA ILE A 33 2.84 -3.33 8.60
C ILE A 33 2.21 -2.21 7.79
N VAL A 34 1.19 -2.54 7.02
CA VAL A 34 0.51 -1.58 6.15
C VAL A 34 -0.83 -1.19 6.79
N GLN A 35 -1.03 0.10 6.99
CA GLN A 35 -2.27 0.65 7.54
C GLN A 35 -3.49 0.16 6.75
N ALA A 36 -4.45 -0.43 7.45
CA ALA A 36 -5.69 -0.92 6.84
C ALA A 36 -6.65 0.25 6.54
N SER A 37 -7.29 0.22 5.36
CA SER A 37 -8.20 1.30 4.93
C SER A 37 -9.41 1.49 5.86
N CYS A 38 -9.78 0.47 6.64
CA CYS A 38 -10.88 0.56 7.61
C CYS A 38 -10.60 1.50 8.78
N HIS A 39 -9.34 1.86 9.04
CA HIS A 39 -8.96 2.87 10.03
C HIS A 39 -8.82 4.28 9.43
N GLY A 40 -8.90 4.43 8.09
CA GLY A 40 -8.66 5.71 7.44
C GLY A 40 -7.23 6.20 7.70
N SER A 41 -7.10 7.49 8.04
CA SER A 41 -5.83 8.13 8.40
C SER A 41 -5.50 8.09 9.90
N ASP A 42 -6.29 7.38 10.72
CA ASP A 42 -5.93 7.11 12.12
C ASP A 42 -4.91 5.98 12.19
N ASN A 43 -3.64 6.33 12.34
CA ASN A 43 -2.52 5.39 12.37
C ASN A 43 -2.22 4.83 13.78
N ALA A 44 -3.08 5.04 14.78
CA ALA A 44 -2.82 4.62 16.15
C ALA A 44 -2.57 3.10 16.29
N ALA A 45 -3.33 2.28 15.57
CA ALA A 45 -3.11 0.83 15.57
C ALA A 45 -1.78 0.43 14.91
N LEU A 46 -1.37 1.14 13.87
CA LEU A 46 -0.08 0.94 13.22
C LEU A 46 1.07 1.30 14.18
N VAL A 47 0.99 2.46 14.81
CA VAL A 47 2.02 2.93 15.76
C VAL A 47 2.16 1.96 16.94
N ASP A 48 1.05 1.55 17.56
CA ASP A 48 1.05 0.57 18.65
C ASP A 48 1.73 -0.76 18.27
N ALA A 49 1.51 -1.23 17.03
CA ALA A 49 2.16 -2.45 16.54
C ALA A 49 3.66 -2.23 16.25
N LEU A 50 4.05 -1.06 15.76
CA LEU A 50 5.46 -0.73 15.49
C LEU A 50 6.25 -0.59 16.79
N GLU A 51 5.70 0.11 17.80
CA GLU A 51 6.32 0.24 19.12
C GLU A 51 6.54 -1.12 19.78
N ALA A 52 5.54 -2.01 19.70
CA ALA A 52 5.65 -3.37 20.25
C ALA A 52 6.68 -4.24 19.50
N ALA A 53 6.83 -4.05 18.18
CA ALA A 53 7.77 -4.83 17.36
C ALA A 53 9.20 -4.26 17.36
N GLY A 54 9.38 -2.97 17.66
CA GLY A 54 10.66 -2.29 17.62
C GLY A 54 11.34 -2.39 16.25
N GLU A 55 12.59 -2.79 16.22
CA GLU A 55 13.36 -2.91 14.97
C GLU A 55 12.91 -4.05 14.03
N LEU A 56 12.06 -4.93 14.51
CA LEU A 56 11.54 -6.06 13.74
C LEU A 56 10.41 -5.66 12.77
N ALA A 57 9.94 -4.41 12.81
CA ALA A 57 8.92 -3.95 11.88
C ALA A 57 9.20 -2.55 11.34
N ARG A 58 8.60 -2.26 10.18
CA ARG A 58 8.48 -0.92 9.60
C ARG A 58 7.04 -0.72 9.13
N GLY A 59 6.58 0.55 9.10
CA GLY A 59 5.21 0.91 8.80
C GLY A 59 5.03 1.54 7.42
N VAL A 60 3.84 1.33 6.86
CA VAL A 60 3.30 2.11 5.75
C VAL A 60 1.98 2.72 6.22
N SER A 61 1.95 4.05 6.35
CA SER A 61 0.81 4.81 6.85
C SER A 61 -0.20 5.19 5.76
N VAL A 62 -1.36 5.68 6.19
CA VAL A 62 -2.28 6.48 5.36
C VAL A 62 -2.37 7.86 6.01
N LEU A 63 -2.13 8.91 5.24
CA LEU A 63 -2.07 10.28 5.76
C LEU A 63 -3.32 11.06 5.40
N SER A 64 -3.74 11.93 6.34
CA SER A 64 -4.70 13.00 6.05
C SER A 64 -4.03 14.07 5.16
N PRO A 65 -4.78 14.75 4.26
CA PRO A 65 -4.27 15.93 3.58
C PRO A 65 -3.74 17.02 4.53
N ASP A 66 -4.32 17.09 5.74
CA ASP A 66 -4.02 18.10 6.76
C ASP A 66 -2.95 17.62 7.76
N VAL A 67 -2.27 16.50 7.50
CA VAL A 67 -1.24 15.97 8.40
C VAL A 67 -0.19 17.05 8.72
N THR A 68 0.12 17.23 9.99
CA THR A 68 1.13 18.20 10.45
C THR A 68 2.55 17.64 10.36
N ASP A 69 3.57 18.50 10.43
CA ASP A 69 4.96 18.04 10.44
C ASP A 69 5.30 17.32 11.75
N ASP A 70 4.67 17.70 12.86
CA ASP A 70 4.82 17.00 14.14
C ASP A 70 4.25 15.59 14.07
N GLU A 71 3.09 15.39 13.43
CA GLU A 71 2.52 14.06 13.21
C GLU A 71 3.40 13.21 12.28
N LEU A 72 3.94 13.80 11.22
CA LEU A 72 4.89 13.10 10.34
C LEU A 72 6.14 12.66 11.10
N LYS A 73 6.66 13.54 11.97
CA LYS A 73 7.80 13.20 12.81
C LYS A 73 7.49 12.07 13.79
N LEU A 74 6.33 12.10 14.45
CA LEU A 74 5.91 11.02 15.34
C LEU A 74 5.81 9.67 14.62
N LEU A 75 5.26 9.67 13.40
CA LEU A 75 5.17 8.47 12.59
C LEU A 75 6.56 7.97 12.15
N ASP A 76 7.47 8.86 11.78
CA ASP A 76 8.84 8.50 11.41
C ASP A 76 9.60 7.92 12.60
N ASP A 77 9.52 8.55 13.76
CA ASP A 77 10.14 8.09 15.01
C ASP A 77 9.58 6.71 15.43
N ALA A 78 8.29 6.42 15.18
CA ALA A 78 7.67 5.13 15.41
C ALA A 78 8.10 4.03 14.43
N GLY A 79 8.79 4.36 13.34
CA GLY A 79 9.29 3.39 12.36
C GLY A 79 8.47 3.31 11.07
N VAL A 80 7.61 4.29 10.79
CA VAL A 80 6.97 4.42 9.47
C VAL A 80 8.03 4.79 8.43
N ARG A 81 7.99 4.13 7.25
CA ARG A 81 8.93 4.35 6.16
C ARG A 81 8.24 4.42 4.81
N GLY A 82 6.91 4.55 4.81
CA GLY A 82 6.15 4.72 3.59
C GLY A 82 4.75 5.25 3.82
N VAL A 83 4.14 5.76 2.75
CA VAL A 83 2.75 6.20 2.71
C VAL A 83 2.00 5.47 1.61
N ARG A 84 0.74 5.11 1.84
CA ARG A 84 -0.09 4.47 0.83
C ARG A 84 -1.12 5.43 0.24
N PHE A 85 -1.11 5.54 -1.09
CA PHE A 85 -2.11 6.23 -1.91
C PHE A 85 -3.07 5.19 -2.48
N ASN A 86 -4.34 5.27 -2.11
CA ASN A 86 -5.34 4.29 -2.49
C ASN A 86 -6.32 4.90 -3.51
N PHE A 87 -6.34 4.33 -4.72
CA PHE A 87 -7.23 4.72 -5.82
C PHE A 87 -8.39 3.73 -6.00
N ALA A 88 -8.43 2.63 -5.23
CA ALA A 88 -9.51 1.63 -5.32
C ALA A 88 -10.81 2.20 -4.73
N LYS A 89 -11.69 2.71 -5.58
CA LYS A 89 -12.96 3.39 -5.23
C LYS A 89 -13.89 2.54 -4.37
N ARG A 90 -13.78 1.22 -4.44
CA ARG A 90 -14.54 0.30 -3.58
C ARG A 90 -14.07 0.30 -2.13
N LEU A 91 -12.87 0.79 -1.83
CA LEU A 91 -12.27 0.79 -0.49
C LEU A 91 -12.21 2.16 0.16
N VAL A 92 -12.08 3.21 -0.64
CA VAL A 92 -11.90 4.60 -0.18
C VAL A 92 -12.69 5.57 -1.06
N ASP A 93 -12.91 6.76 -0.54
CA ASP A 93 -13.44 7.87 -1.35
C ASP A 93 -12.30 8.44 -2.22
N SER A 94 -12.67 9.05 -3.34
CA SER A 94 -11.69 9.61 -4.28
C SER A 94 -10.95 10.79 -3.65
N THR A 95 -9.63 10.77 -3.78
CA THR A 95 -8.74 11.87 -3.39
C THR A 95 -8.10 12.45 -4.65
N PRO A 96 -8.09 13.78 -4.84
CA PRO A 96 -7.42 14.41 -5.98
C PRO A 96 -5.93 14.07 -6.04
N LYS A 97 -5.40 13.89 -7.25
CA LYS A 97 -3.97 13.54 -7.45
C LYS A 97 -3.03 14.61 -6.90
N GLU A 98 -3.43 15.86 -6.94
CA GLU A 98 -2.68 17.02 -6.43
C GLU A 98 -2.42 16.92 -4.93
N VAL A 99 -3.37 16.39 -4.17
CA VAL A 99 -3.21 16.11 -2.73
C VAL A 99 -2.12 15.06 -2.53
N PHE A 100 -2.13 13.98 -3.32
CA PHE A 100 -1.10 12.94 -3.25
C PHE A 100 0.28 13.46 -3.64
N ILE A 101 0.38 14.34 -4.64
CA ILE A 101 1.66 15.00 -5.01
C ILE A 101 2.19 15.83 -3.84
N GLY A 102 1.34 16.61 -3.18
CA GLY A 102 1.72 17.39 -2.01
C GLY A 102 2.24 16.51 -0.86
N LEU A 103 1.55 15.42 -0.57
CA LEU A 103 1.98 14.45 0.44
C LEU A 103 3.29 13.75 0.04
N ALA A 104 3.42 13.33 -1.23
CA ALA A 104 4.63 12.70 -1.74
C ALA A 104 5.87 13.59 -1.54
N THR A 105 5.74 14.89 -1.85
CA THR A 105 6.83 15.87 -1.65
C THR A 105 7.24 15.96 -0.18
N ARG A 106 6.28 15.96 0.76
CA ARG A 106 6.58 16.04 2.20
C ARG A 106 7.26 14.78 2.72
N VAL A 107 6.74 13.61 2.37
CA VAL A 107 7.31 12.34 2.85
C VAL A 107 8.63 11.98 2.19
N LYS A 108 8.92 12.53 1.01
CA LYS A 108 10.22 12.42 0.35
C LYS A 108 11.36 12.96 1.22
N ALA A 109 11.14 14.09 1.90
CA ALA A 109 12.13 14.67 2.81
C ALA A 109 12.49 13.73 3.99
N LEU A 110 11.58 12.79 4.33
CA LEU A 110 11.79 11.76 5.35
C LEU A 110 12.39 10.47 4.78
N GLY A 111 12.65 10.40 3.48
CA GLY A 111 13.13 9.19 2.80
C GLY A 111 12.09 8.07 2.70
N TRP A 112 10.80 8.39 2.82
CA TRP A 112 9.75 7.38 2.73
C TRP A 112 9.47 7.00 1.28
N HIS A 113 9.10 5.72 1.08
CA HIS A 113 8.59 5.25 -0.20
C HIS A 113 7.07 5.44 -0.30
N ILE A 114 6.56 5.35 -1.53
CA ILE A 114 5.13 5.45 -1.81
C ILE A 114 4.60 4.07 -2.18
N VAL A 115 3.52 3.64 -1.55
CA VAL A 115 2.75 2.47 -1.95
C VAL A 115 1.51 2.93 -2.68
N VAL A 116 1.21 2.37 -3.84
CA VAL A 116 0.03 2.73 -4.64
C VAL A 116 -0.86 1.53 -4.83
N TYR A 117 -2.14 1.70 -4.53
CA TYR A 117 -3.16 0.69 -4.76
C TYR A 117 -4.20 1.18 -5.77
N PHE A 118 -4.29 0.49 -6.89
CA PHE A 118 -5.26 0.75 -7.95
C PHE A 118 -5.76 -0.57 -8.56
N GLU A 119 -6.72 -0.51 -9.46
CA GLU A 119 -7.21 -1.64 -10.24
C GLU A 119 -6.75 -1.49 -11.69
N SER A 120 -6.43 -2.60 -12.36
CA SER A 120 -5.78 -2.62 -13.68
C SER A 120 -6.38 -1.68 -14.72
N PRO A 121 -7.71 -1.52 -14.83
CA PRO A 121 -8.30 -0.57 -15.78
C PRO A 121 -7.92 0.89 -15.55
N ASP A 122 -7.54 1.26 -14.32
CA ASP A 122 -7.14 2.64 -13.99
C ASP A 122 -5.67 2.93 -14.38
N LEU A 123 -4.90 1.91 -14.77
CA LEU A 123 -3.46 2.07 -15.03
C LEU A 123 -3.15 3.11 -16.10
N GLN A 124 -3.92 3.14 -17.19
CA GLN A 124 -3.67 4.09 -18.28
C GLN A 124 -3.76 5.54 -17.81
N ASP A 125 -4.75 5.85 -16.98
CA ASP A 125 -4.96 7.19 -16.43
C ASP A 125 -3.97 7.54 -15.31
N LEU A 126 -3.48 6.53 -14.59
CA LEU A 126 -2.55 6.70 -13.48
C LEU A 126 -1.09 6.70 -13.92
N ARG A 127 -0.77 6.14 -15.07
CA ARG A 127 0.61 5.97 -15.53
C ARG A 127 1.46 7.25 -15.48
N PRO A 128 1.02 8.41 -16.02
CA PRO A 128 1.82 9.63 -15.95
C PRO A 128 2.10 10.08 -14.50
N PHE A 129 1.13 9.88 -13.61
CA PHE A 129 1.28 10.18 -12.20
C PHE A 129 2.30 9.24 -11.53
N LEU A 130 2.24 7.93 -11.79
CA LEU A 130 3.18 6.95 -11.24
C LEU A 130 4.61 7.22 -11.73
N GLU A 131 4.77 7.50 -13.01
CA GLU A 131 6.06 7.83 -13.61
C GLU A 131 6.66 9.11 -13.00
N SER A 132 5.83 10.14 -12.81
CA SER A 132 6.25 11.38 -12.15
C SER A 132 6.73 11.16 -10.70
N LEU A 133 6.05 10.33 -9.93
CA LEU A 133 6.49 9.98 -8.57
C LEU A 133 7.81 9.20 -8.59
N ALA A 134 7.98 8.31 -9.57
CA ALA A 134 9.12 7.41 -9.67
C ALA A 134 10.40 8.09 -10.17
N GLU A 135 10.35 9.33 -10.63
CA GLU A 135 11.56 10.10 -11.03
C GLU A 135 12.58 10.18 -9.90
N ASP A 136 12.11 10.29 -8.66
CA ASP A 136 12.99 10.54 -7.52
C ASP A 136 12.55 9.87 -6.19
N GLN A 137 11.52 9.01 -6.22
CA GLN A 137 11.06 8.20 -5.09
C GLN A 137 10.81 6.76 -5.50
N VAL A 138 10.96 5.84 -4.57
CA VAL A 138 10.53 4.45 -4.77
C VAL A 138 9.01 4.38 -4.69
N VAL A 139 8.39 3.81 -5.72
CA VAL A 139 6.95 3.55 -5.80
C VAL A 139 6.73 2.05 -5.79
N VAL A 140 5.88 1.56 -4.90
CA VAL A 140 5.54 0.14 -4.77
C VAL A 140 4.08 -0.07 -5.12
N VAL A 141 3.79 -0.78 -6.19
CA VAL A 141 2.42 -1.10 -6.60
C VAL A 141 1.92 -2.31 -5.81
N ASP A 142 0.76 -2.17 -5.15
CA ASP A 142 0.12 -3.25 -4.42
C ASP A 142 -0.43 -4.32 -5.37
N HIS A 143 -0.22 -5.60 -4.99
CA HIS A 143 -0.91 -6.77 -5.55
C HIS A 143 -0.84 -6.87 -7.08
N MET A 144 0.34 -6.66 -7.66
CA MET A 144 0.61 -6.77 -9.10
C MET A 144 -0.26 -5.83 -9.98
N GLY A 145 -0.74 -4.70 -9.39
CA GLY A 145 -1.66 -3.80 -10.09
C GLY A 145 -3.06 -4.38 -10.33
N ARG A 146 -3.40 -5.49 -9.67
CA ARG A 146 -4.67 -6.21 -9.79
C ARG A 146 -5.06 -6.52 -11.24
N PRO A 147 -4.26 -7.32 -11.96
CA PRO A 147 -4.62 -7.72 -13.33
C PRO A 147 -5.92 -8.52 -13.33
N ASP A 148 -6.65 -8.45 -14.45
CA ASP A 148 -7.73 -9.40 -14.73
C ASP A 148 -7.11 -10.69 -15.26
N VAL A 149 -7.03 -11.71 -14.40
CA VAL A 149 -6.43 -13.00 -14.76
C VAL A 149 -7.21 -13.73 -15.85
N GLY A 150 -8.51 -13.44 -16.00
CA GLY A 150 -9.34 -14.01 -17.06
C GLY A 150 -8.93 -13.56 -18.48
N LEU A 151 -8.18 -12.46 -18.59
CA LEU A 151 -7.64 -11.99 -19.88
C LEU A 151 -6.29 -12.64 -20.25
N GLY A 152 -5.67 -13.33 -19.29
CA GLY A 152 -4.37 -13.99 -19.46
C GLY A 152 -3.17 -13.04 -19.46
N VAL A 153 -1.98 -13.65 -19.41
CA VAL A 153 -0.70 -12.92 -19.31
C VAL A 153 -0.29 -12.15 -20.58
N ASP A 154 -0.88 -12.52 -21.73
CA ASP A 154 -0.64 -11.84 -23.01
C ASP A 154 -1.65 -10.70 -23.27
N SER A 155 -2.46 -10.35 -22.28
CA SER A 155 -3.39 -9.24 -22.40
C SER A 155 -2.68 -7.89 -22.51
N ALA A 156 -3.25 -6.97 -23.27
CA ALA A 156 -2.71 -5.63 -23.45
C ALA A 156 -2.58 -4.85 -22.11
N GLU A 157 -3.47 -5.13 -21.16
CA GLU A 157 -3.44 -4.53 -19.82
C GLU A 157 -2.24 -5.04 -19.00
N PHE A 158 -2.03 -6.35 -18.98
CA PHE A 158 -0.90 -6.93 -18.26
C PHE A 158 0.44 -6.56 -18.92
N GLU A 159 0.51 -6.57 -20.25
CA GLU A 159 1.68 -6.05 -20.96
C GLU A 159 1.97 -4.58 -20.66
N ALA A 160 0.94 -3.73 -20.55
CA ALA A 160 1.12 -2.32 -20.18
C ALA A 160 1.70 -2.18 -18.77
N PHE A 161 1.25 -2.99 -17.82
CA PHE A 161 1.80 -3.04 -16.48
C PHE A 161 3.27 -3.52 -16.48
N MET A 162 3.58 -4.57 -17.21
CA MET A 162 4.95 -5.07 -17.34
C MET A 162 5.89 -4.05 -18.00
N ARG A 163 5.40 -3.28 -18.98
CA ARG A 163 6.15 -2.17 -19.58
C ARG A 163 6.42 -1.07 -18.57
N LEU A 164 5.43 -0.70 -17.73
CA LEU A 164 5.62 0.28 -16.67
C LEU A 164 6.78 -0.12 -15.75
N LEU A 165 6.78 -1.36 -15.26
CA LEU A 165 7.85 -1.86 -14.38
C LEU A 165 9.23 -1.87 -15.07
N LYS A 166 9.29 -2.35 -16.32
CA LYS A 166 10.56 -2.44 -17.07
C LYS A 166 11.18 -1.08 -17.40
N GLN A 167 10.35 -0.07 -17.62
CA GLN A 167 10.79 1.27 -18.03
C GLN A 167 11.13 2.17 -16.83
N ASN A 168 10.68 1.82 -15.63
CA ASN A 168 10.83 2.64 -14.43
C ASN A 168 11.48 1.83 -13.30
N PRO A 169 12.80 1.89 -13.14
CA PRO A 169 13.53 1.09 -12.15
C PRO A 169 13.15 1.41 -10.69
N ASN A 170 12.56 2.57 -10.43
CA ASN A 170 12.04 2.95 -9.12
C ASN A 170 10.61 2.46 -8.87
N ILE A 171 9.95 1.84 -9.85
CA ILE A 171 8.63 1.23 -9.66
C ILE A 171 8.78 -0.27 -9.39
N TRP A 172 8.32 -0.68 -8.24
CA TRP A 172 8.31 -2.07 -7.76
C TRP A 172 6.88 -2.56 -7.65
N THR A 173 6.69 -3.86 -7.53
CA THR A 173 5.38 -4.43 -7.25
C THR A 173 5.44 -5.51 -6.17
N LYS A 174 4.37 -5.63 -5.39
CA LYS A 174 4.18 -6.75 -4.47
C LYS A 174 3.52 -7.91 -5.22
N VAL A 175 4.18 -9.05 -5.27
CA VAL A 175 3.61 -10.31 -5.71
C VAL A 175 2.84 -10.89 -4.52
N SER A 176 1.55 -10.54 -4.42
CA SER A 176 0.73 -10.84 -3.24
C SER A 176 -0.77 -10.84 -3.55
N CYS A 177 -1.56 -11.45 -2.68
CA CYS A 177 -3.01 -11.53 -2.75
C CYS A 177 -3.55 -12.19 -4.04
N PRO A 178 -3.00 -13.33 -4.50
CA PRO A 178 -3.55 -14.04 -5.65
C PRO A 178 -5.01 -14.45 -5.42
N GLU A 179 -5.40 -14.74 -4.18
CA GLU A 179 -6.77 -15.08 -3.78
C GLU A 179 -7.82 -13.99 -4.09
N ARG A 180 -7.36 -12.79 -4.44
CA ARG A 180 -8.24 -11.66 -4.82
C ARG A 180 -8.33 -11.46 -6.32
N LEU A 181 -7.56 -12.20 -7.10
CA LEU A 181 -7.47 -12.09 -8.54
C LEU A 181 -8.16 -13.25 -9.24
N THR A 182 -8.03 -14.44 -8.70
CA THR A 182 -8.55 -15.69 -9.28
C THR A 182 -9.79 -16.21 -8.56
N GLN A 183 -10.59 -16.99 -9.30
CA GLN A 183 -11.70 -17.79 -8.78
C GLN A 183 -11.33 -19.29 -8.66
N GLN A 184 -10.07 -19.67 -8.87
CA GLN A 184 -9.58 -21.04 -8.92
C GLN A 184 -8.59 -21.37 -7.77
N PRO A 185 -8.98 -21.21 -6.48
CA PRO A 185 -8.16 -21.68 -5.39
C PRO A 185 -8.19 -23.23 -5.31
N PRO A 186 -7.17 -23.90 -4.74
CA PRO A 186 -5.97 -23.30 -4.17
C PRO A 186 -4.81 -23.13 -5.15
N ASP A 187 -4.94 -23.66 -6.36
CA ASP A 187 -3.82 -23.81 -7.30
C ASP A 187 -3.49 -22.53 -8.07
N TYR A 188 -4.44 -21.58 -8.12
CA TYR A 188 -4.27 -20.29 -8.82
C TYR A 188 -3.72 -20.48 -10.23
N SER A 189 -4.32 -21.41 -11.00
CA SER A 189 -3.83 -21.90 -12.29
C SER A 189 -4.22 -21.05 -13.51
N ASP A 190 -5.00 -20.01 -13.30
CA ASP A 190 -5.46 -19.02 -14.28
C ASP A 190 -4.52 -17.80 -14.44
#